data_9dbdbc18f409416e8a47f2d929aa9943
#
_entry.id   9dbdbc18f409416e8a47f2d929aa9943
#
_cell.length_a   1.000
_cell.length_b   1.000
_cell.length_c   1.000
_cell.angle_alpha   90.00
_cell.angle_beta   90.00
_cell.angle_gamma   90.00
#
_symmetry.space_group_name_H-M   'P 1'
#
loop_
_entity.id
_entity.type
_entity.pdbx_description
1 polymer ?
#
loop_
_entity_poly.entity_id
_entity_poly.type
_entity_poly.pdbx_seq_one_letter_code
_entity_poly.pdbx_strand_id
1 'polypeptide(L)'
;MKKVMLTGDRPTGRLHVGHYVGSLRRRVELQNTGDFDDIFIMIADAQALTDNADNPEKVRQNIIEVALDYMACGLDPEKSTLFIQSQVPELTELSFYYMNLVTVSRLQRNPTVKNEIKMRNFEASIPVGFFTYPISQAADITAFKATVVPVGEDQLPMLEQTKEIVHKFNSVYGDTLIDPKILLPENEACLRLPGIDGKAKMSKSLGNCIYLSEESEDIKKKVFSMFTDPNHIRVEDPGSLEGNTVFTYLDAFCKPEYFAEFLPEYQNLDELKEHYQRGGLGDMKVKRFLNNVLQAELEPIRNRRKELQKDIPAIYEILKKGSEKAEAVAAQTLKEVKDAMKINYFDDKALIEAQAERFSK
;
A
#
# COMPACT_ATOMS: atom_id res chain seq x y z
N MET A 1 -4.95 18.41 -17.60
CA MET A 1 -3.88 17.57 -17.01
C MET A 1 -4.47 16.18 -16.82
N LYS A 2 -3.78 15.13 -17.21
CA LYS A 2 -4.23 13.75 -16.96
C LYS A 2 -4.35 13.50 -15.45
N LYS A 3 -5.37 12.75 -15.05
CA LYS A 3 -5.59 12.32 -13.67
C LYS A 3 -4.99 10.92 -13.51
N VAL A 4 -3.82 10.83 -12.89
CA VAL A 4 -3.06 9.59 -12.75
C VAL A 4 -2.99 9.18 -11.29
N MET A 5 -3.32 7.92 -11.01
CA MET A 5 -3.19 7.31 -9.69
C MET A 5 -2.00 6.36 -9.66
N LEU A 6 -1.15 6.46 -8.63
CA LEU A 6 -0.11 5.49 -8.32
C LEU A 6 -0.26 4.99 -6.89
N THR A 7 -0.13 3.70 -6.71
CA THR A 7 -0.04 3.04 -5.40
C THR A 7 0.67 1.69 -5.55
N GLY A 8 1.01 1.04 -4.44
CA GLY A 8 1.64 -0.27 -4.49
C GLY A 8 1.96 -0.82 -3.09
N ASP A 9 2.44 -2.05 -3.06
CA ASP A 9 2.87 -2.73 -1.84
C ASP A 9 4.18 -3.48 -2.07
N ARG A 10 4.95 -3.64 -1.00
CA ARG A 10 6.18 -4.44 -1.01
C ARG A 10 5.85 -5.94 -0.95
N PRO A 11 6.44 -6.79 -1.81
CA PRO A 11 6.21 -8.24 -1.81
C PRO A 11 6.99 -8.93 -0.68
N THR A 12 6.65 -8.64 0.56
CA THR A 12 7.27 -9.23 1.76
C THR A 12 6.47 -10.36 2.37
N GLY A 13 5.44 -10.82 1.69
CA GLY A 13 4.53 -11.90 2.08
C GLY A 13 3.11 -11.65 1.56
N ARG A 14 2.23 -12.65 1.71
CA ARG A 14 0.80 -12.54 1.37
C ARG A 14 0.15 -11.33 2.03
N LEU A 15 -0.86 -10.77 1.40
CA LEU A 15 -1.59 -9.64 1.96
C LEU A 15 -2.63 -10.11 2.99
N HIS A 16 -2.91 -9.27 3.96
CA HIS A 16 -3.86 -9.55 5.04
C HIS A 16 -5.01 -8.53 5.04
N VAL A 17 -6.04 -8.79 5.81
CA VAL A 17 -7.26 -7.96 5.88
C VAL A 17 -6.97 -6.49 6.21
N GLY A 18 -5.89 -6.20 6.94
CA GLY A 18 -5.45 -4.82 7.19
C GLY A 18 -5.00 -4.08 5.93
N HIS A 19 -4.33 -4.77 4.95
CA HIS A 19 -4.05 -4.18 3.64
C HIS A 19 -5.33 -3.97 2.84
N TYR A 20 -6.28 -4.91 2.96
CA TYR A 20 -7.55 -4.83 2.25
C TYR A 20 -8.35 -3.58 2.65
N VAL A 21 -8.66 -3.43 3.93
CA VAL A 21 -9.46 -2.28 4.40
C VAL A 21 -8.67 -0.97 4.36
N GLY A 22 -7.35 -1.03 4.63
CA GLY A 22 -6.51 0.17 4.67
C GLY A 22 -6.20 0.76 3.29
N SER A 23 -6.26 -0.05 2.24
CA SER A 23 -5.83 0.42 0.92
C SER A 23 -6.50 -0.28 -0.26
N LEU A 24 -6.48 -1.64 -0.33
CA LEU A 24 -6.89 -2.35 -1.55
C LEU A 24 -8.35 -2.12 -1.91
N ARG A 25 -9.25 -2.17 -0.95
CA ARG A 25 -10.69 -1.91 -1.16
C ARG A 25 -10.90 -0.54 -1.81
N ARG A 26 -10.22 0.49 -1.29
CA ARG A 26 -10.30 1.85 -1.85
C ARG A 26 -9.70 1.95 -3.25
N ARG A 27 -8.61 1.22 -3.54
CA ARG A 27 -8.02 1.17 -4.89
C ARG A 27 -9.01 0.60 -5.90
N VAL A 28 -9.71 -0.48 -5.55
CA VAL A 28 -10.74 -1.10 -6.40
C VAL A 28 -11.93 -0.16 -6.60
N GLU A 29 -12.39 0.51 -5.55
CA GLU A 29 -13.43 1.53 -5.66
C GLU A 29 -13.02 2.64 -6.63
N LEU A 30 -11.84 3.23 -6.44
CA LEU A 30 -11.31 4.30 -7.29
C LEU A 30 -11.13 3.85 -8.74
N GLN A 31 -10.63 2.62 -8.97
CA GLN A 31 -10.55 2.03 -10.30
C GLN A 31 -11.91 2.02 -10.99
N ASN A 32 -12.97 1.69 -10.26
CA ASN A 32 -14.32 1.50 -10.81
C ASN A 32 -15.11 2.81 -10.94
N THR A 33 -14.61 3.95 -10.41
CA THR A 33 -15.24 5.26 -10.68
C THR A 33 -15.09 5.68 -12.13
N GLY A 34 -14.02 5.24 -12.81
CA GLY A 34 -13.67 5.71 -14.16
C GLY A 34 -13.10 7.14 -14.21
N ASP A 35 -12.76 7.71 -13.05
CA ASP A 35 -12.29 9.09 -12.92
C ASP A 35 -10.81 9.30 -13.26
N PHE A 36 -10.05 8.23 -13.49
CA PHE A 36 -8.61 8.27 -13.75
C PHE A 36 -8.31 7.91 -15.20
N ASP A 37 -7.43 8.69 -15.83
CA ASP A 37 -6.92 8.42 -17.17
C ASP A 37 -5.94 7.23 -17.17
N ASP A 38 -5.12 7.12 -16.13
CA ASP A 38 -4.18 6.01 -15.91
C ASP A 38 -4.13 5.64 -14.43
N ILE A 39 -4.07 4.33 -14.16
CA ILE A 39 -3.90 3.76 -12.82
C ILE A 39 -2.71 2.81 -12.84
N PHE A 40 -1.70 3.11 -12.02
CA PHE A 40 -0.51 2.29 -11.86
C PHE A 40 -0.49 1.64 -10.48
N ILE A 41 -0.40 0.31 -10.45
CA ILE A 41 -0.35 -0.50 -9.22
C ILE A 41 0.97 -1.25 -9.18
N MET A 42 1.87 -0.80 -8.32
CA MET A 42 3.24 -1.27 -8.25
C MET A 42 3.41 -2.44 -7.27
N ILE A 43 4.15 -3.45 -7.68
CA ILE A 43 4.75 -4.43 -6.76
C ILE A 43 6.19 -3.97 -6.52
N ALA A 44 6.44 -3.41 -5.34
CA ALA A 44 7.66 -2.68 -5.00
C ALA A 44 8.76 -3.64 -4.49
N ASP A 45 9.32 -4.46 -5.38
CA ASP A 45 10.32 -5.48 -5.07
C ASP A 45 11.70 -4.86 -4.76
N ALA A 46 12.14 -3.87 -5.51
CA ALA A 46 13.39 -3.17 -5.23
C ALA A 46 13.33 -2.45 -3.87
N GLN A 47 12.18 -1.84 -3.55
CA GLN A 47 11.93 -1.26 -2.24
C GLN A 47 11.93 -2.32 -1.12
N ALA A 48 11.41 -3.53 -1.39
CA ALA A 48 11.42 -4.62 -0.42
C ALA A 48 12.84 -5.12 -0.09
N LEU A 49 13.78 -5.02 -1.03
CA LEU A 49 15.18 -5.40 -0.80
C LEU A 49 15.92 -4.47 0.16
N THR A 50 15.44 -3.26 0.42
CA THR A 50 16.11 -2.32 1.35
C THR A 50 16.22 -2.85 2.78
N ASP A 51 15.35 -3.78 3.15
CA ASP A 51 15.33 -4.45 4.46
C ASP A 51 15.22 -5.99 4.36
N ASN A 52 15.39 -6.56 3.16
CA ASN A 52 15.42 -8.01 2.90
C ASN A 52 16.55 -8.36 1.91
N ALA A 53 17.64 -7.61 1.90
CA ALA A 53 18.75 -7.83 0.97
C ALA A 53 19.44 -9.20 1.16
N ASP A 54 19.41 -9.73 2.37
CA ASP A 54 19.94 -11.04 2.76
C ASP A 54 19.00 -12.21 2.41
N ASN A 55 17.75 -11.92 2.01
CA ASN A 55 16.76 -12.94 1.64
C ASN A 55 15.99 -12.56 0.35
N PRO A 56 16.67 -12.46 -0.80
CA PRO A 56 16.03 -12.07 -2.06
C PRO A 56 14.99 -13.10 -2.56
N GLU A 57 15.14 -14.36 -2.19
CA GLU A 57 14.19 -15.40 -2.56
C GLU A 57 12.81 -15.17 -1.92
N LYS A 58 12.77 -14.65 -0.70
CA LYS A 58 11.51 -14.22 -0.06
C LYS A 58 10.80 -13.18 -0.89
N VAL A 59 11.51 -12.16 -1.39
CA VAL A 59 10.93 -11.11 -2.24
C VAL A 59 10.44 -11.72 -3.56
N ARG A 60 11.28 -12.52 -4.20
CA ARG A 60 10.98 -13.18 -5.48
C ARG A 60 9.71 -14.02 -5.43
N GLN A 61 9.57 -14.87 -4.42
CA GLN A 61 8.39 -15.74 -4.26
C GLN A 61 7.11 -14.96 -3.94
N ASN A 62 7.22 -13.81 -3.30
CA ASN A 62 6.05 -13.03 -2.92
C ASN A 62 5.53 -12.06 -4.00
N ILE A 63 6.22 -11.91 -5.14
CA ILE A 63 5.69 -11.13 -6.27
C ILE A 63 4.36 -11.72 -6.75
N ILE A 64 4.33 -13.02 -7.02
CA ILE A 64 3.13 -13.69 -7.49
C ILE A 64 2.02 -13.73 -6.42
N GLU A 65 2.39 -13.87 -5.15
CA GLU A 65 1.45 -13.85 -4.04
C GLU A 65 0.69 -12.51 -3.98
N VAL A 66 1.41 -11.39 -4.11
CA VAL A 66 0.83 -10.04 -4.12
C VAL A 66 0.00 -9.79 -5.37
N ALA A 67 0.46 -10.22 -6.55
CA ALA A 67 -0.27 -10.09 -7.80
C ALA A 67 -1.62 -10.82 -7.75
N LEU A 68 -1.62 -12.05 -7.22
CA LEU A 68 -2.84 -12.84 -7.02
C LEU A 68 -3.80 -12.17 -6.05
N ASP A 69 -3.30 -11.63 -4.93
CA ASP A 69 -4.11 -10.91 -3.94
C ASP A 69 -4.73 -9.63 -4.55
N TYR A 70 -3.97 -8.87 -5.33
CA TYR A 70 -4.46 -7.69 -6.04
C TYR A 70 -5.66 -8.01 -6.94
N MET A 71 -5.49 -8.96 -7.84
CA MET A 71 -6.55 -9.34 -8.77
C MET A 71 -7.72 -10.04 -8.08
N ALA A 72 -7.45 -10.84 -7.05
CA ALA A 72 -8.50 -11.48 -6.25
C ALA A 72 -9.37 -10.45 -5.52
N CYS A 73 -8.79 -9.34 -5.06
CA CYS A 73 -9.53 -8.23 -4.45
C CYS A 73 -10.33 -7.42 -5.47
N GLY A 74 -10.08 -7.57 -6.77
CA GLY A 74 -10.84 -6.93 -7.84
C GLY A 74 -10.09 -5.85 -8.62
N LEU A 75 -8.75 -5.74 -8.46
CA LEU A 75 -7.96 -4.95 -9.38
C LEU A 75 -7.93 -5.64 -10.75
N ASP A 76 -8.40 -4.91 -11.75
CA ASP A 76 -8.61 -5.39 -13.11
C ASP A 76 -7.44 -4.93 -14.00
N PRO A 77 -6.66 -5.84 -14.59
CA PRO A 77 -5.53 -5.49 -15.44
C PRO A 77 -5.92 -4.77 -16.74
N GLU A 78 -7.19 -4.81 -17.14
CA GLU A 78 -7.69 -4.02 -18.28
C GLU A 78 -7.91 -2.54 -17.91
N LYS A 79 -8.11 -2.24 -16.62
CA LYS A 79 -8.34 -0.89 -16.09
C LYS A 79 -7.12 -0.31 -15.39
N SER A 80 -6.31 -1.16 -14.79
CA SER A 80 -5.15 -0.79 -13.97
C SER A 80 -3.88 -1.47 -14.49
N THR A 81 -2.80 -0.74 -14.57
CA THR A 81 -1.49 -1.25 -14.97
C THR A 81 -0.79 -1.84 -13.75
N LEU A 82 -0.78 -3.18 -13.65
CA LEU A 82 -0.03 -3.89 -12.60
C LEU A 82 1.40 -4.12 -13.09
N PHE A 83 2.39 -3.68 -12.33
CA PHE A 83 3.79 -3.78 -12.75
C PHE A 83 4.75 -4.07 -11.59
N ILE A 84 5.95 -4.53 -11.94
CA ILE A 84 7.04 -4.82 -11.00
C ILE A 84 8.04 -3.66 -11.03
N GLN A 85 8.36 -3.08 -9.88
CA GLN A 85 9.21 -1.90 -9.74
C GLN A 85 10.59 -2.08 -10.40
N SER A 86 11.25 -3.20 -10.17
CA SER A 86 12.59 -3.49 -10.72
C SER A 86 12.63 -3.62 -12.25
N GLN A 87 11.47 -3.77 -12.89
CA GLN A 87 11.35 -3.82 -14.35
C GLN A 87 11.23 -2.44 -15.00
N VAL A 88 11.36 -1.38 -14.20
CA VAL A 88 11.34 0.03 -14.64
C VAL A 88 12.62 0.70 -14.17
N PRO A 89 13.76 0.54 -14.88
CA PRO A 89 15.07 1.01 -14.46
C PRO A 89 15.16 2.52 -14.29
N GLU A 90 14.32 3.30 -14.98
CA GLU A 90 14.21 4.75 -14.89
C GLU A 90 13.98 5.25 -13.46
N LEU A 91 13.27 4.47 -12.64
CA LEU A 91 13.01 4.80 -11.23
C LEU A 91 14.33 4.89 -10.43
N THR A 92 15.30 4.04 -10.75
CA THR A 92 16.62 4.06 -10.12
C THR A 92 17.42 5.27 -10.56
N GLU A 93 17.39 5.60 -11.85
CA GLU A 93 18.09 6.79 -12.40
C GLU A 93 17.50 8.08 -11.82
N LEU A 94 16.16 8.22 -11.78
CA LEU A 94 15.49 9.35 -11.13
C LEU A 94 15.87 9.47 -9.66
N SER A 95 15.90 8.35 -8.92
CA SER A 95 16.29 8.33 -7.52
C SER A 95 17.70 8.91 -7.32
N PHE A 96 18.64 8.55 -8.18
CA PHE A 96 20.01 9.08 -8.15
C PHE A 96 20.04 10.61 -8.35
N TYR A 97 19.28 11.13 -9.29
CA TYR A 97 19.18 12.58 -9.50
C TYR A 97 18.57 13.31 -8.30
N TYR A 98 17.52 12.73 -7.70
CA TYR A 98 16.86 13.33 -6.56
C TYR A 98 17.71 13.28 -5.27
N MET A 99 18.66 12.36 -5.14
CA MET A 99 19.64 12.36 -4.04
C MET A 99 20.44 13.66 -3.97
N ASN A 100 20.62 14.37 -5.07
CA ASN A 100 21.31 15.66 -5.10
C ASN A 100 20.46 16.83 -4.56
N LEU A 101 19.15 16.61 -4.34
CA LEU A 101 18.21 17.62 -3.88
C LEU A 101 17.86 17.48 -2.40
N VAL A 102 18.28 16.39 -1.76
CA VAL A 102 17.94 16.05 -0.37
C VAL A 102 19.18 15.93 0.48
N THR A 103 19.17 16.51 1.67
CA THR A 103 20.31 16.38 2.60
C THR A 103 20.15 15.19 3.53
N VAL A 104 21.28 14.63 4.00
CA VAL A 104 21.28 13.58 5.04
C VAL A 104 20.48 14.02 6.28
N SER A 105 20.68 15.27 6.73
CA SER A 105 19.96 15.81 7.89
C SER A 105 18.44 15.87 7.68
N ARG A 106 17.96 16.04 6.44
CA ARG A 106 16.53 16.03 6.14
C ARG A 106 15.96 14.61 6.26
N LEU A 107 16.67 13.61 5.72
CA LEU A 107 16.28 12.20 5.84
C LEU A 107 16.25 11.74 7.31
N GLN A 108 17.26 12.11 8.10
CA GLN A 108 17.30 11.80 9.53
C GLN A 108 16.14 12.38 10.33
N ARG A 109 15.52 13.46 9.88
CA ARG A 109 14.36 14.09 10.52
C ARG A 109 13.03 13.55 10.05
N ASN A 110 13.00 12.69 9.02
CA ASN A 110 11.76 12.06 8.59
C ASN A 110 11.21 11.13 9.69
N PRO A 111 10.00 11.37 10.21
CA PRO A 111 9.48 10.63 11.37
C PRO A 111 9.34 9.13 11.11
N THR A 112 8.93 8.74 9.91
CA THR A 112 8.74 7.33 9.54
C THR A 112 10.08 6.61 9.50
N VAL A 113 11.09 7.18 8.81
CA VAL A 113 12.45 6.63 8.75
C VAL A 113 13.03 6.47 10.16
N LYS A 114 12.90 7.51 10.99
CA LYS A 114 13.39 7.49 12.37
C LYS A 114 12.76 6.38 13.22
N ASN A 115 11.45 6.21 13.12
CA ASN A 115 10.73 5.18 13.85
C ASN A 115 11.09 3.77 13.35
N GLU A 116 11.20 3.57 12.05
CA GLU A 116 11.56 2.28 11.46
C GLU A 116 12.99 1.87 11.78
N ILE A 117 13.97 2.80 11.77
CA ILE A 117 15.35 2.55 12.20
C ILE A 117 15.36 1.99 13.62
N LYS A 118 14.59 2.63 14.53
CA LYS A 118 14.49 2.20 15.92
C LYS A 118 13.82 0.82 16.05
N MET A 119 12.69 0.61 15.35
CA MET A 119 11.96 -0.66 15.41
C MET A 119 12.75 -1.85 14.86
N ARG A 120 13.68 -1.61 13.94
CA ARG A 120 14.52 -2.65 13.30
C ARG A 120 15.89 -2.81 13.94
N ASN A 121 16.20 -2.05 15.01
CA ASN A 121 17.52 -2.03 15.66
C ASN A 121 18.68 -1.70 14.69
N PHE A 122 18.44 -0.83 13.71
CA PHE A 122 19.45 -0.38 12.74
C PHE A 122 20.33 0.78 13.27
N GLU A 123 20.14 1.22 14.50
CA GLU A 123 20.79 2.42 15.06
C GLU A 123 22.34 2.40 14.93
N ALA A 124 22.96 1.23 15.05
CA ALA A 124 24.41 1.07 14.93
C ALA A 124 24.91 0.92 13.49
N SER A 125 24.05 0.49 12.55
CA SER A 125 24.43 0.22 11.17
C SER A 125 23.22 0.31 10.24
N ILE A 126 22.95 1.49 9.72
CA ILE A 126 21.81 1.75 8.83
C ILE A 126 22.22 1.42 7.38
N PRO A 127 21.56 0.47 6.71
CA PRO A 127 21.80 0.25 5.28
C PRO A 127 21.48 1.51 4.49
N VAL A 128 22.33 1.89 3.54
CA VAL A 128 22.14 3.12 2.74
C VAL A 128 20.81 3.07 1.97
N GLY A 129 20.48 1.95 1.34
CA GLY A 129 19.22 1.80 0.63
C GLY A 129 18.00 1.98 1.53
N PHE A 130 18.07 1.46 2.77
CA PHE A 130 17.03 1.68 3.77
C PHE A 130 16.94 3.16 4.20
N PHE A 131 18.06 3.83 4.33
CA PHE A 131 18.09 5.25 4.72
C PHE A 131 17.55 6.18 3.63
N THR A 132 17.78 5.83 2.36
CA THR A 132 17.45 6.66 1.19
C THR A 132 16.12 6.30 0.52
N TYR A 133 15.39 5.28 0.99
CA TYR A 133 14.15 4.84 0.34
C TYR A 133 13.08 5.95 0.19
N PRO A 134 12.99 7.00 1.03
CA PRO A 134 12.04 8.08 0.78
C PRO A 134 12.30 8.83 -0.54
N ILE A 135 13.56 8.85 -1.00
CA ILE A 135 13.94 9.44 -2.28
C ILE A 135 13.52 8.53 -3.42
N SER A 136 13.73 7.22 -3.30
CA SER A 136 13.26 6.27 -4.32
C SER A 136 11.73 6.23 -4.42
N GLN A 137 11.03 6.36 -3.30
CA GLN A 137 9.57 6.47 -3.31
C GLN A 137 9.08 7.75 -4.02
N ALA A 138 9.81 8.86 -3.88
CA ALA A 138 9.52 10.07 -4.64
C ALA A 138 9.74 9.87 -6.14
N ALA A 139 10.77 9.10 -6.54
CA ALA A 139 11.00 8.74 -7.94
C ALA A 139 9.86 7.83 -8.47
N ASP A 140 9.42 6.84 -7.69
CA ASP A 140 8.27 5.99 -8.04
C ASP A 140 7.03 6.84 -8.36
N ILE A 141 6.74 7.85 -7.54
CA ILE A 141 5.55 8.69 -7.67
C ILE A 141 5.66 9.62 -8.88
N THR A 142 6.79 10.29 -9.01
CA THR A 142 6.98 11.35 -10.02
C THR A 142 7.22 10.81 -11.42
N ALA A 143 7.79 9.60 -11.57
CA ALA A 143 8.02 8.95 -12.86
C ALA A 143 6.74 8.79 -13.68
N PHE A 144 5.63 8.55 -13.01
CA PHE A 144 4.31 8.39 -13.65
C PHE A 144 3.50 9.69 -13.68
N LYS A 145 4.08 10.81 -13.22
CA LYS A 145 3.34 12.08 -13.05
C LYS A 145 2.06 11.89 -12.25
N ALA A 146 2.13 11.08 -11.20
CA ALA A 146 0.98 10.76 -10.37
C ALA A 146 0.37 12.04 -9.77
N THR A 147 -0.92 12.25 -10.04
CA THR A 147 -1.68 13.37 -9.48
C THR A 147 -2.36 13.00 -8.17
N VAL A 148 -2.58 11.70 -7.91
CA VAL A 148 -3.23 11.18 -6.71
C VAL A 148 -2.49 9.93 -6.22
N VAL A 149 -2.20 9.89 -4.92
CA VAL A 149 -1.55 8.74 -4.26
C VAL A 149 -2.40 8.33 -3.05
N PRO A 150 -3.18 7.23 -3.16
CA PRO A 150 -3.90 6.65 -2.04
C PRO A 150 -2.92 5.97 -1.08
N VAL A 151 -2.88 6.42 0.17
CA VAL A 151 -1.95 5.90 1.19
C VAL A 151 -2.58 5.87 2.58
N GLY A 152 -2.03 5.05 3.46
CA GLY A 152 -2.28 5.12 4.89
C GLY A 152 -1.59 6.34 5.53
N GLU A 153 -2.01 6.67 6.74
CA GLU A 153 -1.54 7.83 7.50
C GLU A 153 -0.02 7.78 7.78
N ASP A 154 0.53 6.58 7.94
CA ASP A 154 1.95 6.34 8.16
C ASP A 154 2.84 6.74 6.98
N GLN A 155 2.26 6.93 5.78
CA GLN A 155 2.95 7.37 4.57
C GLN A 155 2.96 8.89 4.37
N LEU A 156 2.25 9.66 5.19
CA LEU A 156 2.21 11.13 5.07
C LEU A 156 3.60 11.77 5.03
N PRO A 157 4.56 11.42 5.92
CA PRO A 157 5.90 12.01 5.87
C PRO A 157 6.68 11.67 4.60
N MET A 158 6.35 10.57 3.90
CA MET A 158 6.94 10.21 2.62
C MET A 158 6.41 11.08 1.50
N LEU A 159 5.10 11.33 1.50
CA LEU A 159 4.46 12.20 0.50
C LEU A 159 4.89 13.67 0.68
N GLU A 160 5.06 14.13 1.92
CA GLU A 160 5.64 15.45 2.21
C GLU A 160 7.07 15.55 1.67
N GLN A 161 7.90 14.52 1.88
CA GLN A 161 9.25 14.45 1.31
C GLN A 161 9.22 14.48 -0.23
N THR A 162 8.27 13.78 -0.85
CA THR A 162 8.07 13.81 -2.30
C THR A 162 7.75 15.22 -2.79
N LYS A 163 6.83 15.91 -2.14
CA LYS A 163 6.49 17.32 -2.47
C LYS A 163 7.68 18.25 -2.34
N GLU A 164 8.47 18.10 -1.29
CA GLU A 164 9.70 18.87 -1.11
C GLU A 164 10.69 18.66 -2.29
N ILE A 165 10.84 17.41 -2.74
CA ILE A 165 11.69 17.07 -3.90
C ILE A 165 11.14 17.72 -5.17
N VAL A 166 9.82 17.58 -5.43
CA VAL A 166 9.15 18.20 -6.59
C VAL A 166 9.36 19.71 -6.59
N HIS A 167 9.08 20.39 -5.48
CA HIS A 167 9.24 21.84 -5.38
C HIS A 167 10.70 22.26 -5.56
N LYS A 168 11.63 21.52 -4.97
CA LYS A 168 13.06 21.82 -5.11
C LYS A 168 13.54 21.60 -6.54
N PHE A 169 13.12 20.51 -7.18
CA PHE A 169 13.45 20.22 -8.58
C PHE A 169 12.92 21.32 -9.50
N ASN A 170 11.64 21.62 -9.41
CA ASN A 170 11.01 22.64 -10.27
C ASN A 170 11.59 24.04 -10.05
N SER A 171 11.96 24.38 -8.81
CA SER A 171 12.63 25.65 -8.49
C SER A 171 14.02 25.78 -9.12
N VAL A 172 14.76 24.68 -9.29
CA VAL A 172 16.14 24.70 -9.80
C VAL A 172 16.17 24.52 -11.31
N TYR A 173 15.32 23.62 -11.84
CA TYR A 173 15.41 23.16 -13.23
C TYR A 173 14.21 23.56 -14.10
N GLY A 174 13.17 24.18 -13.52
CA GLY A 174 11.95 24.55 -14.21
C GLY A 174 10.82 23.54 -14.01
N ASP A 175 9.58 23.99 -14.26
CA ASP A 175 8.35 23.21 -14.03
C ASP A 175 8.32 21.94 -14.88
N THR A 176 8.62 20.80 -14.26
CA THR A 176 8.75 19.50 -14.91
C THR A 176 7.97 18.40 -14.15
N LEU A 177 8.12 18.37 -12.82
CA LEU A 177 7.51 17.38 -11.96
C LEU A 177 6.15 17.85 -11.43
N ILE A 178 5.24 16.92 -11.17
CA ILE A 178 3.88 17.18 -10.68
C ILE A 178 3.82 16.94 -9.17
N ASP A 179 3.20 17.87 -8.44
CA ASP A 179 2.93 17.75 -7.00
C ASP A 179 1.74 16.80 -6.78
N PRO A 180 1.94 15.63 -6.13
CA PRO A 180 0.87 14.67 -5.94
C PRO A 180 -0.08 15.08 -4.81
N LYS A 181 -1.37 14.80 -4.98
CA LYS A 181 -2.38 14.88 -3.91
C LYS A 181 -2.43 13.58 -3.14
N ILE A 182 -2.47 13.72 -1.82
CA ILE A 182 -2.61 12.58 -0.89
C ILE A 182 -4.09 12.25 -0.76
N LEU A 183 -4.43 10.97 -0.83
CA LEU A 183 -5.77 10.48 -0.57
C LEU A 183 -5.74 9.49 0.59
N LEU A 184 -6.31 9.88 1.74
CA LEU A 184 -6.43 9.01 2.91
C LEU A 184 -7.74 8.19 2.86
N PRO A 185 -7.81 7.04 3.56
CA PRO A 185 -9.06 6.33 3.80
C PRO A 185 -10.07 7.20 4.52
N GLU A 186 -11.35 7.08 4.16
CA GLU A 186 -12.44 7.87 4.75
C GLU A 186 -12.86 7.37 6.15
N ASN A 187 -12.62 6.09 6.44
CA ASN A 187 -12.99 5.46 7.71
C ASN A 187 -11.76 5.28 8.61
N GLU A 188 -11.79 5.88 9.79
CA GLU A 188 -10.70 5.79 10.78
C GLU A 188 -10.42 4.34 11.23
N ALA A 189 -11.43 3.48 11.34
CA ALA A 189 -11.25 2.06 11.66
C ALA A 189 -10.41 1.33 10.61
N CYS A 190 -10.41 1.79 9.36
CA CYS A 190 -9.61 1.24 8.26
C CYS A 190 -8.16 1.73 8.28
N LEU A 191 -7.84 2.82 8.97
CA LEU A 191 -6.49 3.39 9.00
C LEU A 191 -5.48 2.48 9.72
N ARG A 192 -5.91 1.81 10.78
CA ARG A 192 -5.00 1.01 11.62
C ARG A 192 -5.72 -0.17 12.28
N LEU A 193 -6.00 -1.22 11.50
CA LEU A 193 -6.60 -2.43 12.05
C LEU A 193 -5.62 -3.15 13.00
N PRO A 194 -6.01 -3.45 14.26
CA PRO A 194 -5.15 -4.18 15.20
C PRO A 194 -5.00 -5.64 14.77
N GLY A 195 -3.93 -6.30 15.24
CA GLY A 195 -3.83 -7.75 15.18
C GLY A 195 -4.91 -8.44 16.02
N ILE A 196 -5.12 -9.73 15.78
CA ILE A 196 -6.13 -10.52 16.51
C ILE A 196 -5.89 -10.55 18.04
N ASP A 197 -4.66 -10.26 18.48
CA ASP A 197 -4.24 -10.19 19.88
C ASP A 197 -4.62 -8.87 20.57
N GLY A 198 -5.11 -7.87 19.83
CA GLY A 198 -5.49 -6.55 20.34
C GLY A 198 -4.35 -5.69 20.88
N LYS A 199 -3.10 -6.15 20.80
CA LYS A 199 -1.94 -5.48 21.44
C LYS A 199 -1.15 -4.58 20.50
N ALA A 200 -1.04 -4.98 19.24
CA ALA A 200 -0.22 -4.27 18.24
C ALA A 200 -0.95 -4.19 16.91
N LYS A 201 -0.44 -3.32 16.01
CA LYS A 201 -0.87 -3.31 14.61
C LYS A 201 -0.70 -4.72 14.02
N MET A 202 -1.63 -5.12 13.15
CA MET A 202 -1.54 -6.35 12.39
C MET A 202 -0.19 -6.44 11.67
N SER A 203 0.54 -7.52 11.90
CA SER A 203 1.88 -7.72 11.34
C SER A 203 2.15 -9.20 11.06
N LYS A 204 2.72 -9.46 9.88
CA LYS A 204 3.13 -10.81 9.45
C LYS A 204 4.16 -11.43 10.41
N SER A 205 5.11 -10.62 10.90
CA SER A 205 6.17 -11.08 11.81
C SER A 205 5.67 -11.46 13.19
N LEU A 206 4.53 -10.90 13.63
CA LEU A 206 3.91 -11.22 14.91
C LEU A 206 2.93 -12.41 14.83
N GLY A 207 2.62 -12.89 13.63
CA GLY A 207 1.66 -13.97 13.43
C GLY A 207 0.21 -13.64 13.83
N ASN A 208 -0.10 -12.36 14.03
CA ASN A 208 -1.40 -11.87 14.49
C ASN A 208 -2.32 -11.40 13.34
N CYS A 209 -2.07 -11.89 12.11
CA CYS A 209 -2.78 -11.52 10.90
C CYS A 209 -3.88 -12.52 10.54
N ILE A 210 -4.95 -12.03 9.86
CA ILE A 210 -5.83 -12.82 9.01
C ILE A 210 -5.45 -12.52 7.56
N TYR A 211 -4.99 -13.53 6.79
CA TYR A 211 -4.62 -13.35 5.39
C TYR A 211 -5.84 -13.42 4.48
N LEU A 212 -5.78 -12.71 3.34
CA LEU A 212 -6.87 -12.70 2.35
C LEU A 212 -7.07 -14.08 1.71
N SER A 213 -6.00 -14.85 1.61
CA SER A 213 -5.98 -16.21 1.06
C SER A 213 -6.19 -17.31 2.09
N GLU A 214 -6.52 -16.97 3.33
CA GLU A 214 -6.65 -17.93 4.42
C GLU A 214 -7.92 -18.76 4.30
N GLU A 215 -7.87 -20.05 4.63
CA GLU A 215 -9.03 -20.91 4.56
C GLU A 215 -10.05 -20.57 5.65
N SER A 216 -11.33 -20.86 5.37
CA SER A 216 -12.47 -20.48 6.21
C SER A 216 -12.31 -20.94 7.67
N GLU A 217 -11.88 -22.20 7.88
CA GLU A 217 -11.71 -22.75 9.24
C GLU A 217 -10.59 -22.10 10.03
N ASP A 218 -9.52 -21.63 9.36
CA ASP A 218 -8.43 -20.94 10.04
C ASP A 218 -8.82 -19.50 10.40
N ILE A 219 -9.57 -18.81 9.53
CA ILE A 219 -10.18 -17.51 9.85
C ILE A 219 -11.09 -17.66 11.08
N LYS A 220 -11.94 -18.66 11.09
CA LYS A 220 -12.84 -18.95 12.21
C LYS A 220 -12.06 -19.15 13.52
N LYS A 221 -11.01 -20.00 13.54
CA LYS A 221 -10.16 -20.19 14.72
C LYS A 221 -9.57 -18.87 15.22
N LYS A 222 -9.07 -18.04 14.31
CA LYS A 222 -8.49 -16.74 14.64
C LYS A 222 -9.53 -15.78 15.21
N VAL A 223 -10.71 -15.68 14.61
CA VAL A 223 -11.81 -14.85 15.12
C VAL A 223 -12.23 -15.28 16.54
N PHE A 224 -12.37 -16.58 16.77
CA PHE A 224 -12.74 -17.07 18.10
C PHE A 224 -11.65 -16.86 19.15
N SER A 225 -10.38 -16.73 18.74
CA SER A 225 -9.25 -16.40 19.63
C SER A 225 -9.01 -14.90 19.80
N MET A 226 -9.75 -14.02 19.08
CA MET A 226 -9.56 -12.57 19.18
C MET A 226 -9.71 -12.07 20.61
N PHE A 227 -8.88 -11.09 20.94
CA PHE A 227 -8.98 -10.36 22.19
C PHE A 227 -10.28 -9.57 22.27
N THR A 228 -10.94 -9.65 23.42
CA THR A 228 -12.14 -8.89 23.79
C THR A 228 -11.89 -8.13 25.09
N ASP A 229 -12.92 -7.80 25.84
CA ASP A 229 -12.76 -7.17 27.15
C ASP A 229 -12.44 -8.22 28.23
N PRO A 230 -11.28 -8.15 28.92
CA PRO A 230 -10.90 -9.09 29.97
C PRO A 230 -11.78 -8.99 31.23
N ASN A 231 -12.55 -7.91 31.39
CA ASN A 231 -13.44 -7.70 32.51
C ASN A 231 -14.86 -8.23 32.23
N HIS A 232 -15.20 -8.55 30.99
CA HIS A 232 -16.47 -9.14 30.58
C HIS A 232 -16.46 -10.64 30.80
N ILE A 233 -16.56 -11.06 32.08
CA ILE A 233 -16.46 -12.47 32.50
C ILE A 233 -17.79 -13.21 32.33
N ARG A 234 -18.90 -12.56 32.66
CA ARG A 234 -20.25 -13.09 32.54
C ARG A 234 -21.02 -12.35 31.47
N VAL A 235 -22.00 -13.02 30.90
CA VAL A 235 -22.86 -12.44 29.86
C VAL A 235 -23.60 -11.19 30.36
N GLU A 236 -23.95 -11.17 31.64
CA GLU A 236 -24.66 -10.06 32.28
C GLU A 236 -23.79 -8.85 32.57
N ASP A 237 -22.47 -9.03 32.61
CA ASP A 237 -21.54 -7.95 32.89
C ASP A 237 -21.56 -6.91 31.73
N PRO A 238 -21.47 -5.61 32.04
CA PRO A 238 -21.23 -4.60 31.01
C PRO A 238 -19.89 -4.81 30.30
N GLY A 239 -19.87 -4.76 28.97
CA GLY A 239 -18.65 -4.92 28.19
C GLY A 239 -18.07 -3.57 27.73
N SER A 240 -16.74 -3.50 27.57
CA SER A 240 -16.05 -2.35 27.00
C SER A 240 -15.82 -2.53 25.50
N LEU A 241 -16.01 -1.46 24.75
CA LEU A 241 -15.63 -1.36 23.32
C LEU A 241 -14.18 -0.92 23.15
N GLU A 242 -13.63 -0.20 24.12
CA GLU A 242 -12.25 0.29 24.07
C GLU A 242 -11.25 -0.87 24.05
N GLY A 243 -10.43 -0.93 23.02
CA GLY A 243 -9.47 -2.02 22.83
C GLY A 243 -10.08 -3.36 22.43
N ASN A 244 -11.40 -3.44 22.25
CA ASN A 244 -12.07 -4.66 21.84
C ASN A 244 -11.89 -4.91 20.34
N THR A 245 -11.01 -5.85 20.02
CA THR A 245 -10.62 -6.17 18.64
C THR A 245 -11.81 -6.60 17.78
N VAL A 246 -12.77 -7.33 18.35
CA VAL A 246 -13.93 -7.83 17.60
C VAL A 246 -14.79 -6.68 17.08
N PHE A 247 -15.07 -5.68 17.92
CA PHE A 247 -15.84 -4.50 17.49
C PHE A 247 -15.05 -3.62 16.52
N THR A 248 -13.73 -3.48 16.68
CA THR A 248 -12.89 -2.76 15.71
C THR A 248 -12.97 -3.41 14.32
N TYR A 249 -12.99 -4.74 14.24
CA TYR A 249 -13.17 -5.43 12.95
C TYR A 249 -14.60 -5.28 12.41
N LEU A 250 -15.62 -5.30 13.26
CA LEU A 250 -16.98 -5.02 12.82
C LEU A 250 -17.12 -3.58 12.28
N ASP A 251 -16.48 -2.59 12.89
CA ASP A 251 -16.44 -1.21 12.37
C ASP A 251 -15.82 -1.12 10.95
N ALA A 252 -14.84 -1.98 10.66
CA ALA A 252 -14.17 -1.99 9.37
C ALA A 252 -14.89 -2.79 8.27
N PHE A 253 -15.63 -3.84 8.65
CA PHE A 253 -16.18 -4.81 7.70
C PHE A 253 -17.70 -4.91 7.69
N CYS A 254 -18.39 -4.55 8.78
CA CYS A 254 -19.81 -4.76 8.89
C CYS A 254 -20.60 -3.81 7.99
N LYS A 255 -21.55 -4.37 7.25
CA LYS A 255 -22.51 -3.63 6.42
C LYS A 255 -23.93 -3.85 6.96
N PRO A 256 -24.86 -2.90 6.73
CA PRO A 256 -26.23 -3.03 7.22
C PRO A 256 -26.93 -4.33 6.82
N GLU A 257 -26.69 -4.81 5.60
CA GLU A 257 -27.29 -6.05 5.08
C GLU A 257 -26.90 -7.29 5.87
N TYR A 258 -25.75 -7.32 6.51
CA TYR A 258 -25.30 -8.47 7.30
C TYR A 258 -26.10 -8.69 8.58
N PHE A 259 -26.77 -7.65 9.10
CA PHE A 259 -27.67 -7.83 10.24
C PHE A 259 -28.88 -8.65 9.83
N ALA A 260 -29.53 -8.32 8.73
CA ALA A 260 -30.69 -9.08 8.25
C ALA A 260 -30.36 -10.55 7.98
N GLU A 261 -29.15 -10.84 7.53
CA GLU A 261 -28.72 -12.20 7.16
C GLU A 261 -28.21 -13.02 8.36
N PHE A 262 -27.36 -12.40 9.20
CA PHE A 262 -26.61 -13.16 10.22
C PHE A 262 -26.99 -12.86 11.66
N LEU A 263 -27.68 -11.73 11.93
CA LEU A 263 -28.00 -11.29 13.29
C LEU A 263 -29.31 -10.44 13.32
N PRO A 264 -30.45 -11.00 12.85
CA PRO A 264 -31.68 -10.24 12.57
C PRO A 264 -32.37 -9.61 13.80
N GLU A 265 -31.95 -9.95 15.01
CA GLU A 265 -32.40 -9.30 16.23
C GLU A 265 -31.85 -7.90 16.48
N TYR A 266 -30.90 -7.41 15.65
CA TYR A 266 -30.36 -6.04 15.68
C TYR A 266 -30.53 -5.39 14.32
N GLN A 267 -30.73 -4.09 14.31
CA GLN A 267 -30.88 -3.31 13.07
C GLN A 267 -29.55 -2.81 12.51
N ASN A 268 -28.58 -2.55 13.40
CA ASN A 268 -27.28 -1.97 13.04
C ASN A 268 -26.21 -2.26 14.12
N LEU A 269 -24.98 -1.83 13.82
CA LEU A 269 -23.84 -2.07 14.69
C LEU A 269 -23.90 -1.24 15.98
N ASP A 270 -24.52 -0.07 15.97
CA ASP A 270 -24.64 0.77 17.16
C ASP A 270 -25.56 0.10 18.21
N GLU A 271 -26.68 -0.46 17.77
CA GLU A 271 -27.57 -1.21 18.64
C GLU A 271 -26.87 -2.44 19.26
N LEU A 272 -26.04 -3.14 18.48
CA LEU A 272 -25.24 -4.27 18.98
C LEU A 272 -24.22 -3.80 20.02
N LYS A 273 -23.53 -2.66 19.76
CA LYS A 273 -22.58 -2.06 20.70
C LYS A 273 -23.23 -1.59 21.99
N GLU A 274 -24.36 -0.92 21.91
CA GLU A 274 -25.13 -0.49 23.10
C GLU A 274 -25.56 -1.69 23.96
N HIS A 275 -26.02 -2.77 23.33
CA HIS A 275 -26.38 -3.98 24.06
C HIS A 275 -25.15 -4.60 24.76
N TYR A 276 -24.00 -4.67 24.08
CA TYR A 276 -22.77 -5.19 24.68
C TYR A 276 -22.32 -4.34 25.89
N GLN A 277 -22.37 -3.01 25.77
CA GLN A 277 -22.01 -2.09 26.85
C GLN A 277 -22.97 -2.13 28.04
N ARG A 278 -24.24 -2.43 27.81
CA ARG A 278 -25.27 -2.55 28.87
C ARG A 278 -25.16 -3.86 29.63
N GLY A 279 -24.53 -4.90 29.06
CA GLY A 279 -24.57 -6.28 29.54
C GLY A 279 -25.75 -7.08 28.97
N GLY A 280 -25.63 -8.38 29.00
CA GLY A 280 -26.61 -9.34 28.45
C GLY A 280 -26.22 -9.90 27.07
N LEU A 281 -25.07 -9.53 26.52
CA LEU A 281 -24.55 -9.99 25.22
C LEU A 281 -23.17 -10.61 25.37
N GLY A 282 -23.06 -11.92 25.26
CA GLY A 282 -21.75 -12.61 25.40
C GLY A 282 -20.85 -12.50 24.17
N ASP A 283 -19.54 -12.44 24.41
CA ASP A 283 -18.47 -12.33 23.39
C ASP A 283 -18.58 -13.35 22.26
N MET A 284 -18.95 -14.59 22.59
CA MET A 284 -19.04 -15.67 21.60
C MET A 284 -20.12 -15.42 20.55
N LYS A 285 -21.19 -14.69 20.87
CA LYS A 285 -22.23 -14.31 19.92
C LYS A 285 -21.71 -13.26 18.96
N VAL A 286 -21.00 -12.25 19.48
CA VAL A 286 -20.38 -11.19 18.68
C VAL A 286 -19.27 -11.75 17.77
N LYS A 287 -18.45 -12.68 18.28
CA LYS A 287 -17.43 -13.39 17.48
C LYS A 287 -18.03 -14.23 16.36
N ARG A 288 -19.17 -14.91 16.60
CA ARG A 288 -19.86 -15.63 15.51
C ARG A 288 -20.36 -14.68 14.43
N PHE A 289 -20.93 -13.55 14.83
CA PHE A 289 -21.35 -12.53 13.88
C PHE A 289 -20.18 -12.01 13.06
N LEU A 290 -19.09 -11.60 13.70
CA LEU A 290 -17.86 -11.18 13.01
C LEU A 290 -17.32 -12.27 12.06
N ASN A 291 -17.33 -13.54 12.49
CA ASN A 291 -16.91 -14.64 11.61
C ASN A 291 -17.76 -14.69 10.33
N ASN A 292 -19.08 -14.59 10.47
CA ASN A 292 -19.97 -14.62 9.30
C ASN A 292 -19.73 -13.43 8.37
N VAL A 293 -19.58 -12.22 8.93
CA VAL A 293 -19.21 -11.01 8.18
C VAL A 293 -17.89 -11.21 7.42
N LEU A 294 -16.85 -11.69 8.09
CA LEU A 294 -15.56 -11.92 7.45
C LEU A 294 -15.60 -13.02 6.40
N GLN A 295 -16.38 -14.09 6.62
CA GLN A 295 -16.56 -15.12 5.60
C GLN A 295 -17.25 -14.55 4.36
N ALA A 296 -18.32 -13.76 4.53
CA ALA A 296 -19.03 -13.13 3.40
C ALA A 296 -18.12 -12.18 2.60
N GLU A 297 -17.28 -11.41 3.28
CA GLU A 297 -16.34 -10.49 2.63
C GLU A 297 -15.15 -11.21 1.93
N LEU A 298 -14.61 -12.26 2.55
CA LEU A 298 -13.37 -12.89 2.10
C LEU A 298 -13.59 -14.10 1.18
N GLU A 299 -14.72 -14.77 1.22
CA GLU A 299 -14.99 -15.92 0.37
C GLU A 299 -14.93 -15.58 -1.13
N PRO A 300 -15.54 -14.49 -1.62
CA PRO A 300 -15.40 -14.11 -3.02
C PRO A 300 -13.94 -13.86 -3.43
N ILE A 301 -13.13 -13.28 -2.53
CA ILE A 301 -11.70 -13.03 -2.77
C ILE A 301 -10.95 -14.36 -2.87
N ARG A 302 -11.17 -15.28 -1.91
CA ARG A 302 -10.56 -16.62 -1.95
C ARG A 302 -10.90 -17.39 -3.22
N ASN A 303 -12.17 -17.35 -3.62
CA ASN A 303 -12.63 -18.07 -4.80
C ASN A 303 -11.98 -17.52 -6.07
N ARG A 304 -11.96 -16.20 -6.27
CA ARG A 304 -11.24 -15.57 -7.39
C ARG A 304 -9.76 -15.92 -7.37
N ARG A 305 -9.12 -15.88 -6.20
CA ARG A 305 -7.71 -16.24 -6.09
C ARG A 305 -7.46 -17.69 -6.51
N LYS A 306 -8.30 -18.64 -6.07
CA LYS A 306 -8.20 -20.06 -6.46
C LYS A 306 -8.33 -20.26 -7.97
N GLU A 307 -9.18 -19.48 -8.63
CA GLU A 307 -9.28 -19.52 -10.11
C GLU A 307 -8.02 -18.95 -10.77
N LEU A 308 -7.52 -17.80 -10.32
CA LEU A 308 -6.31 -17.18 -10.86
C LEU A 308 -5.06 -18.07 -10.71
N GLN A 309 -4.97 -18.83 -9.63
CA GLN A 309 -3.87 -19.76 -9.37
C GLN A 309 -3.76 -20.90 -10.39
N LYS A 310 -4.82 -21.16 -11.16
CA LYS A 310 -4.80 -22.22 -12.18
C LYS A 310 -3.95 -21.88 -13.41
N ASP A 311 -3.66 -20.59 -13.63
CA ASP A 311 -2.87 -20.11 -14.77
C ASP A 311 -1.84 -19.05 -14.35
N ILE A 312 -0.83 -19.47 -13.63
CA ILE A 312 0.27 -18.59 -13.19
C ILE A 312 1.05 -17.97 -14.38
N PRO A 313 1.31 -18.69 -15.51
CA PRO A 313 1.91 -18.04 -16.68
C PRO A 313 1.14 -16.82 -17.17
N ALA A 314 -0.20 -16.87 -17.21
CA ALA A 314 -1.02 -15.70 -17.60
C ALA A 314 -0.84 -14.51 -16.65
N ILE A 315 -0.66 -14.75 -15.36
CA ILE A 315 -0.38 -13.70 -14.39
C ILE A 315 0.97 -13.01 -14.69
N TYR A 316 2.00 -13.78 -15.00
CA TYR A 316 3.30 -13.21 -15.40
C TYR A 316 3.23 -12.42 -16.70
N GLU A 317 2.42 -12.83 -17.68
CA GLU A 317 2.21 -12.06 -18.91
C GLU A 317 1.49 -10.72 -18.63
N ILE A 318 0.54 -10.68 -17.69
CA ILE A 318 -0.10 -9.45 -17.24
C ILE A 318 0.95 -8.51 -16.61
N LEU A 319 1.76 -9.01 -15.69
CA LEU A 319 2.82 -8.23 -15.03
C LEU A 319 3.86 -7.72 -16.03
N LYS A 320 4.25 -8.54 -17.01
CA LYS A 320 5.20 -8.17 -18.06
C LYS A 320 4.66 -7.02 -18.90
N LYS A 321 3.45 -7.15 -19.45
CA LYS A 321 2.81 -6.09 -20.24
C LYS A 321 2.62 -4.81 -19.43
N GLY A 322 2.23 -4.94 -18.17
CA GLY A 322 2.11 -3.79 -17.27
C GLY A 322 3.45 -3.11 -17.01
N SER A 323 4.53 -3.88 -16.85
CA SER A 323 5.88 -3.34 -16.66
C SER A 323 6.40 -2.64 -17.91
N GLU A 324 6.21 -3.20 -19.10
CA GLU A 324 6.56 -2.58 -20.39
C GLU A 324 5.81 -1.24 -20.59
N LYS A 325 4.53 -1.18 -20.24
CA LYS A 325 3.75 0.07 -20.28
C LYS A 325 4.27 1.09 -19.26
N ALA A 326 4.55 0.64 -18.05
CA ALA A 326 5.09 1.48 -16.98
C ALA A 326 6.47 2.05 -17.34
N GLU A 327 7.38 1.22 -17.87
CA GLU A 327 8.69 1.62 -18.37
C GLU A 327 8.59 2.72 -19.42
N ALA A 328 7.72 2.55 -20.43
CA ALA A 328 7.54 3.55 -21.48
C ALA A 328 7.11 4.93 -20.93
N VAL A 329 6.25 4.96 -19.91
CA VAL A 329 5.80 6.21 -19.26
C VAL A 329 6.94 6.81 -18.44
N ALA A 330 7.65 6.00 -17.66
CA ALA A 330 8.77 6.44 -16.84
C ALA A 330 9.94 6.98 -17.71
N ALA A 331 10.24 6.32 -18.84
CA ALA A 331 11.26 6.74 -19.79
C ALA A 331 10.95 8.13 -20.36
N GLN A 332 9.68 8.43 -20.67
CA GLN A 332 9.30 9.76 -21.13
C GLN A 332 9.52 10.81 -20.03
N THR A 333 9.15 10.53 -18.79
CA THR A 333 9.39 11.46 -17.66
C THR A 333 10.88 11.64 -17.39
N LEU A 334 11.66 10.55 -17.42
CA LEU A 334 13.11 10.61 -17.26
C LEU A 334 13.76 11.49 -18.34
N LYS A 335 13.30 11.37 -19.60
CA LYS A 335 13.77 12.23 -20.68
C LYS A 335 13.52 13.71 -20.38
N GLU A 336 12.31 14.07 -19.95
CA GLU A 336 11.97 15.44 -19.58
C GLU A 336 12.82 15.96 -18.41
N VAL A 337 13.08 15.10 -17.41
CA VAL A 337 13.98 15.41 -16.29
C VAL A 337 15.41 15.69 -16.79
N LYS A 338 15.94 14.84 -17.66
CA LYS A 338 17.29 15.01 -18.24
C LYS A 338 17.38 16.28 -19.10
N ASP A 339 16.35 16.61 -19.86
CA ASP A 339 16.25 17.84 -20.64
C ASP A 339 16.28 19.08 -19.72
N ALA A 340 15.46 19.07 -18.66
CA ALA A 340 15.40 20.14 -17.66
C ALA A 340 16.75 20.32 -16.92
N MET A 341 17.42 19.23 -16.58
CA MET A 341 18.73 19.22 -15.93
C MET A 341 19.90 19.55 -16.90
N LYS A 342 19.63 19.66 -18.20
CA LYS A 342 20.64 19.92 -19.28
C LYS A 342 21.70 18.82 -19.35
N ILE A 343 21.33 17.57 -19.15
CA ILE A 343 22.21 16.38 -19.27
C ILE A 343 21.84 15.51 -20.47
N ASN A 344 21.20 16.09 -21.46
CA ASN A 344 20.74 15.52 -22.73
C ASN A 344 21.72 15.81 -23.89
N TYR A 345 23.01 15.77 -23.63
CA TYR A 345 24.11 16.24 -24.48
C TYR A 345 24.01 15.86 -25.96
N PHE A 346 23.58 14.64 -26.28
CA PHE A 346 23.50 14.14 -27.66
C PHE A 346 22.23 14.57 -28.40
N ASP A 347 21.20 14.95 -27.66
CA ASP A 347 19.92 15.42 -28.21
C ASP A 347 19.89 16.95 -28.37
N ASP A 348 20.78 17.68 -27.70
CA ASP A 348 20.86 19.14 -27.76
C ASP A 348 21.77 19.58 -28.92
N LYS A 349 21.19 19.70 -30.14
CA LYS A 349 21.89 20.14 -31.33
C LYS A 349 22.44 21.55 -31.20
N ALA A 350 21.70 22.44 -30.53
CA ALA A 350 22.14 23.83 -30.34
C ALA A 350 23.41 23.90 -29.47
N LEU A 351 23.51 23.08 -28.44
CA LEU A 351 24.73 22.93 -27.62
C LEU A 351 25.89 22.47 -28.48
N ILE A 352 25.70 21.44 -29.31
CA ILE A 352 26.76 20.86 -30.15
C ILE A 352 27.25 21.89 -31.14
N GLU A 353 26.36 22.61 -31.83
CA GLU A 353 26.69 23.67 -32.79
C GLU A 353 27.44 24.82 -32.11
N ALA A 354 26.96 25.32 -30.98
CA ALA A 354 27.60 26.40 -30.23
C ALA A 354 29.01 26.00 -29.74
N GLN A 355 29.19 24.76 -29.31
CA GLN A 355 30.53 24.26 -28.91
C GLN A 355 31.44 24.07 -30.11
N ALA A 356 30.95 23.56 -31.24
CA ALA A 356 31.76 23.46 -32.47
C ALA A 356 32.27 24.84 -32.91
N GLU A 357 31.41 25.86 -32.90
CA GLU A 357 31.80 27.23 -33.20
C GLU A 357 32.83 27.79 -32.21
N ARG A 358 32.62 27.53 -30.90
CA ARG A 358 33.55 28.00 -29.85
C ARG A 358 34.94 27.42 -29.98
N PHE A 359 35.09 26.17 -30.36
CA PHE A 359 36.37 25.45 -30.43
C PHE A 359 36.98 25.45 -31.83
N SER A 360 36.31 26.05 -32.84
CA SER A 360 36.87 26.27 -34.19
C SER A 360 37.68 27.58 -34.31
N LYS A 361 37.65 28.43 -33.27
CA LYS A 361 38.45 29.65 -33.11
C LYS A 361 39.74 29.36 -32.36
#